data_f7105ac2f26c6aa453f20fa46802388f
#
_entry.id   f7105ac2f26c6aa453f20fa46802388f
#
_cell.length_a   1.000
_cell.length_b   1.000
_cell.length_c   1.000
_cell.angle_alpha   90.00
_cell.angle_beta   90.00
_cell.angle_gamma   90.00
#
_symmetry.space_group_name_H-M   'P 1'
#
loop_
_entity.id
_entity.type
_entity.pdbx_description
1 polymer ?
#
loop_
_entity_poly.entity_id
_entity_poly.type
_entity_poly.pdbx_seq_one_letter_code
_entity_poly.pdbx_strand_id
1 'polypeptide(L)'
;MSSSPDVIVIGAGVLGLCTAATLAGRGLTVTVIDPGGPNASSVAAGMIAPAFESLADGDDPERARLLRAARDAWPDFAARHELPLYREGATWTGPDTSGVAARLTALGFAAELRTDGTFTSDDWRTDPQVVLSILSTVSGVTAVRGEVQAIGPLEDGWQVRMQDEKTMAAGHLVIAAGAGVATLGLPSSVSALTAVVAPIRGQIGFIARSLSDHAVRGPHGYVAPATGGTVIGATMEPGCTDLKPDEGTGRALVYANAGSAVSGSEAVTWRVGIRGATPDGLPLAGSAGLPGLWLALAPRRNGWLLGPLIGAIVADAVQGHPQGSQAAAFDPARFLTEGRQAAARRDAT
;
A
#
# COMPACT_ATOMS: atom_id res chain seq x y z
N MET A 1 8.57 35.28 -2.06
CA MET A 1 7.29 34.57 -2.22
C MET A 1 7.65 33.13 -2.55
N SER A 2 7.28 32.16 -1.75
CA SER A 2 7.47 30.74 -2.10
C SER A 2 6.60 30.45 -3.32
N SER A 3 7.19 29.98 -4.41
CA SER A 3 6.42 29.53 -5.57
C SER A 3 5.49 28.40 -5.15
N SER A 4 4.26 28.37 -5.67
CA SER A 4 3.35 27.24 -5.46
C SER A 4 4.02 25.95 -5.97
N PRO A 5 3.82 24.82 -5.31
CA PRO A 5 4.33 23.54 -5.82
C PRO A 5 3.61 23.16 -7.12
N ASP A 6 4.28 22.39 -7.98
CA ASP A 6 3.64 21.84 -9.19
C ASP A 6 2.56 20.82 -8.82
N VAL A 7 2.83 20.02 -7.77
CA VAL A 7 1.94 18.94 -7.32
C VAL A 7 1.78 18.98 -5.80
N ILE A 8 0.54 18.83 -5.33
CA ILE A 8 0.25 18.49 -3.95
C ILE A 8 -0.15 17.01 -3.88
N VAL A 9 0.43 16.27 -2.92
CA VAL A 9 0.05 14.88 -2.59
C VAL A 9 -0.59 14.87 -1.20
N ILE A 10 -1.81 14.37 -1.09
CA ILE A 10 -2.51 14.23 0.20
C ILE A 10 -2.30 12.81 0.74
N GLY A 11 -1.49 12.68 1.78
CA GLY A 11 -1.15 11.44 2.47
C GLY A 11 0.30 11.00 2.26
N ALA A 12 1.01 10.77 3.38
CA ALA A 12 2.40 10.29 3.44
C ALA A 12 2.50 8.78 3.69
N GLY A 13 1.53 8.02 3.23
CA GLY A 13 1.66 6.56 3.12
C GLY A 13 2.58 6.15 1.97
N VAL A 14 2.88 4.85 1.84
CA VAL A 14 3.81 4.35 0.82
C VAL A 14 3.43 4.74 -0.61
N LEU A 15 2.13 4.71 -0.98
CA LEU A 15 1.71 5.12 -2.33
C LEU A 15 1.95 6.62 -2.56
N GLY A 16 1.60 7.47 -1.59
CA GLY A 16 1.80 8.91 -1.68
C GLY A 16 3.28 9.28 -1.77
N LEU A 17 4.13 8.70 -0.91
CA LEU A 17 5.56 9.01 -0.89
C LEU A 17 6.30 8.43 -2.10
N CYS A 18 5.97 7.22 -2.57
CA CYS A 18 6.53 6.70 -3.82
C CYS A 18 6.15 7.58 -5.02
N THR A 19 4.89 8.06 -5.06
CA THR A 19 4.44 9.00 -6.10
C THR A 19 5.18 10.33 -6.01
N ALA A 20 5.29 10.92 -4.81
CA ALA A 20 5.99 12.19 -4.59
C ALA A 20 7.48 12.10 -4.99
N ALA A 21 8.17 11.03 -4.54
CA ALA A 21 9.58 10.82 -4.88
C ALA A 21 9.79 10.61 -6.38
N THR A 22 8.86 9.90 -7.06
CA THR A 22 8.94 9.70 -8.51
C THR A 22 8.74 11.03 -9.27
N LEU A 23 7.75 11.84 -8.89
CA LEU A 23 7.49 13.15 -9.48
C LEU A 23 8.67 14.11 -9.26
N ALA A 24 9.20 14.17 -8.03
CA ALA A 24 10.37 14.99 -7.70
C ALA A 24 11.62 14.55 -8.48
N GLY A 25 11.84 13.24 -8.61
CA GLY A 25 12.93 12.69 -9.44
C GLY A 25 12.80 13.01 -10.94
N ARG A 26 11.62 13.45 -11.38
CA ARG A 26 11.33 13.92 -12.75
C ARG A 26 11.34 15.45 -12.86
N GLY A 27 11.77 16.16 -11.83
CA GLY A 27 11.98 17.61 -11.84
C GLY A 27 10.78 18.44 -11.39
N LEU A 28 9.70 17.86 -10.88
CA LEU A 28 8.56 18.61 -10.33
C LEU A 28 8.79 18.95 -8.85
N THR A 29 8.27 20.09 -8.42
CA THR A 29 8.20 20.46 -7.01
C THR A 29 6.94 19.87 -6.38
N VAL A 30 7.12 19.07 -5.32
CA VAL A 30 6.02 18.31 -4.71
C VAL A 30 5.86 18.69 -3.24
N THR A 31 4.64 19.01 -2.82
CA THR A 31 4.28 19.16 -1.42
C THR A 31 3.44 17.97 -0.98
N VAL A 32 3.89 17.24 0.05
CA VAL A 32 3.13 16.16 0.68
C VAL A 32 2.48 16.68 1.94
N ILE A 33 1.16 16.59 2.05
CA ILE A 33 0.39 17.01 3.24
C ILE A 33 -0.11 15.77 3.96
N ASP A 34 0.21 15.63 5.25
CA ASP A 34 -0.21 14.49 6.06
C ASP A 34 -0.40 14.93 7.53
N PRO A 35 -1.41 14.44 8.26
CA PRO A 35 -1.61 14.80 9.66
C PRO A 35 -0.50 14.29 10.59
N GLY A 36 0.30 13.34 10.10
CA GLY A 36 1.32 12.65 10.89
C GLY A 36 0.74 11.55 11.77
N GLY A 37 1.63 10.83 12.43
CA GLY A 37 1.27 9.68 13.25
C GLY A 37 1.29 8.35 12.50
N PRO A 38 0.96 7.25 13.20
CA PRO A 38 0.94 5.92 12.59
C PRO A 38 -0.12 5.80 11.50
N ASN A 39 0.26 5.25 10.36
CA ASN A 39 -0.64 4.91 9.26
C ASN A 39 -0.46 3.43 8.85
N ALA A 40 -1.29 2.93 7.97
CA ALA A 40 -1.22 1.52 7.54
C ALA A 40 0.15 1.12 6.98
N SER A 41 0.86 2.05 6.32
CA SER A 41 2.18 1.79 5.74
C SER A 41 3.27 1.70 6.82
N SER A 42 3.25 2.61 7.80
CA SER A 42 4.24 2.64 8.89
C SER A 42 4.07 1.47 9.88
N VAL A 43 2.87 0.91 9.98
CA VAL A 43 2.55 -0.25 10.83
C VAL A 43 2.90 -1.57 10.14
N ALA A 44 2.88 -1.64 8.81
CA ALA A 44 3.09 -2.86 8.05
C ALA A 44 4.49 -3.49 8.23
N ALA A 45 4.61 -4.77 7.87
CA ALA A 45 5.89 -5.51 7.92
C ALA A 45 6.83 -5.19 6.73
N GLY A 46 6.42 -4.38 5.76
CA GLY A 46 7.25 -4.01 4.62
C GLY A 46 7.45 -5.10 3.57
N MET A 47 6.59 -6.11 3.52
CA MET A 47 6.72 -7.22 2.58
C MET A 47 6.46 -6.78 1.13
N ILE A 48 7.35 -7.19 0.25
CA ILE A 48 7.32 -7.07 -1.21
C ILE A 48 7.20 -8.51 -1.73
N ALA A 49 6.01 -9.09 -1.61
CA ALA A 49 5.81 -10.54 -1.61
C ALA A 49 4.85 -11.00 -2.73
N PRO A 50 5.25 -10.90 -4.03
CA PRO A 50 4.36 -11.25 -5.14
C PRO A 50 3.97 -12.72 -5.16
N ALA A 51 4.85 -13.64 -4.72
CA ALA A 51 4.62 -15.06 -4.83
C ALA A 51 3.49 -15.52 -3.89
N PHE A 52 3.63 -15.32 -2.58
CA PHE A 52 2.60 -15.73 -1.63
C PHE A 52 1.34 -14.86 -1.67
N GLU A 53 1.43 -13.61 -2.13
CA GLU A 53 0.22 -12.80 -2.35
C GLU A 53 -0.60 -13.30 -3.55
N SER A 54 0.04 -13.80 -4.60
CA SER A 54 -0.66 -14.42 -5.73
C SER A 54 -1.45 -15.66 -5.31
N LEU A 55 -0.88 -16.51 -4.44
CA LEU A 55 -1.62 -17.65 -3.87
C LEU A 55 -2.80 -17.20 -3.02
N ALA A 56 -2.62 -16.15 -2.22
CA ALA A 56 -3.68 -15.63 -1.36
C ALA A 56 -4.79 -14.92 -2.17
N ASP A 57 -4.52 -14.50 -3.41
CA ASP A 57 -5.47 -13.88 -4.34
C ASP A 57 -6.10 -14.88 -5.35
N GLY A 58 -5.88 -16.20 -5.15
CA GLY A 58 -6.61 -17.25 -5.89
C GLY A 58 -5.90 -17.81 -7.11
N ASP A 59 -4.58 -17.71 -7.19
CA ASP A 59 -3.74 -18.31 -8.24
C ASP A 59 -4.01 -17.78 -9.66
N ASP A 60 -4.45 -16.54 -9.78
CA ASP A 60 -4.68 -15.89 -11.07
C ASP A 60 -3.32 -15.54 -11.73
N PRO A 61 -3.02 -16.12 -12.93
CA PRO A 61 -1.75 -15.85 -13.61
C PRO A 61 -1.58 -14.40 -14.06
N GLU A 62 -2.67 -13.68 -14.37
CA GLU A 62 -2.59 -12.26 -14.74
C GLU A 62 -2.25 -11.41 -13.54
N ARG A 63 -2.90 -11.70 -12.42
CA ARG A 63 -2.58 -11.09 -11.14
C ARG A 63 -1.14 -11.35 -10.73
N ALA A 64 -0.67 -12.60 -10.85
CA ALA A 64 0.72 -12.99 -10.54
C ALA A 64 1.74 -12.21 -11.39
N ARG A 65 1.47 -12.03 -12.70
CA ARG A 65 2.31 -11.20 -13.59
C ARG A 65 2.35 -9.74 -13.16
N LEU A 66 1.20 -9.18 -12.76
CA LEU A 66 1.08 -7.81 -12.27
C LEU A 66 1.86 -7.60 -10.97
N LEU A 67 1.71 -8.51 -9.99
CA LEU A 67 2.42 -8.43 -8.72
C LEU A 67 3.94 -8.63 -8.90
N ARG A 68 4.37 -9.48 -9.85
CA ARG A 68 5.78 -9.63 -10.21
C ARG A 68 6.34 -8.34 -10.81
N ALA A 69 5.63 -7.72 -11.76
CA ALA A 69 6.04 -6.44 -12.33
C ALA A 69 6.16 -5.35 -11.26
N ALA A 70 5.29 -5.37 -10.25
CA ALA A 70 5.37 -4.46 -9.11
C ALA A 70 6.63 -4.67 -8.26
N ARG A 71 7.01 -5.94 -7.98
CA ARG A 71 8.27 -6.25 -7.31
C ARG A 71 9.47 -5.81 -8.15
N ASP A 72 9.43 -6.04 -9.45
CA ASP A 72 10.54 -5.76 -10.37
C ASP A 72 10.79 -4.24 -10.53
N ALA A 73 9.84 -3.39 -10.14
CA ALA A 73 10.03 -1.94 -10.07
C ALA A 73 10.86 -1.50 -8.84
N TRP A 74 11.00 -2.35 -7.81
CA TRP A 74 11.69 -2.00 -6.57
C TRP A 74 13.19 -1.80 -6.69
N PRO A 75 13.96 -2.64 -7.43
CA PRO A 75 15.41 -2.51 -7.49
C PRO A 75 15.89 -1.13 -7.93
N ASP A 76 15.37 -0.63 -9.04
CA ASP A 76 15.76 0.68 -9.57
C ASP A 76 15.28 1.83 -8.70
N PHE A 77 14.05 1.70 -8.14
CA PHE A 77 13.51 2.68 -7.21
C PHE A 77 14.33 2.72 -5.91
N ALA A 78 14.65 1.57 -5.34
CA ALA A 78 15.45 1.47 -4.14
C ALA A 78 16.87 2.00 -4.35
N ALA A 79 17.52 1.67 -5.46
CA ALA A 79 18.86 2.15 -5.78
C ALA A 79 18.88 3.69 -5.94
N ARG A 80 17.87 4.28 -6.60
CA ARG A 80 17.78 5.72 -6.82
C ARG A 80 17.66 6.53 -5.52
N HIS A 81 16.99 5.97 -4.52
CA HIS A 81 16.71 6.65 -3.25
C HIS A 81 17.47 6.05 -2.07
N GLU A 82 18.44 5.17 -2.33
CA GLU A 82 19.28 4.50 -1.30
C GLU A 82 18.44 3.79 -0.22
N LEU A 83 17.35 3.12 -0.65
CA LEU A 83 16.42 2.45 0.25
C LEU A 83 16.90 1.05 0.61
N PRO A 84 16.68 0.58 1.84
CA PRO A 84 16.95 -0.80 2.20
C PRO A 84 16.01 -1.73 1.43
N LEU A 85 16.57 -2.74 0.77
CA LEU A 85 15.84 -3.79 0.06
C LEU A 85 16.45 -5.15 0.41
N TYR A 86 15.69 -5.95 1.14
CA TYR A 86 16.10 -7.25 1.63
C TYR A 86 15.50 -8.35 0.74
N ARG A 87 16.37 -9.19 0.16
CA ARG A 87 16.01 -10.23 -0.83
C ARG A 87 16.25 -11.64 -0.31
N GLU A 88 16.05 -11.84 0.98
CA GLU A 88 16.28 -13.11 1.66
C GLU A 88 15.24 -14.20 1.34
N GLY A 89 14.19 -13.86 0.61
CA GLY A 89 13.11 -14.79 0.28
C GLY A 89 12.09 -14.92 1.42
N ALA A 90 11.19 -15.91 1.25
CA ALA A 90 10.19 -16.25 2.27
C ALA A 90 9.88 -17.75 2.26
N THR A 91 9.46 -18.31 3.41
CA THR A 91 9.07 -19.71 3.56
C THR A 91 7.60 -19.84 3.96
N TRP A 92 6.88 -20.73 3.30
CA TRP A 92 5.55 -21.17 3.73
C TRP A 92 5.69 -22.41 4.61
N THR A 93 5.20 -22.34 5.85
CA THR A 93 5.23 -23.44 6.85
C THR A 93 3.85 -24.04 7.13
N GLY A 94 2.84 -23.66 6.35
CA GLY A 94 1.48 -24.19 6.46
C GLY A 94 1.33 -25.60 5.86
N PRO A 95 0.11 -26.11 5.86
CA PRO A 95 -0.20 -27.40 5.23
C PRO A 95 0.06 -27.34 3.71
N ASP A 96 0.16 -28.54 3.10
CA ASP A 96 0.30 -28.74 1.64
C ASP A 96 1.49 -28.01 1.01
N THR A 97 2.67 -28.15 1.60
CA THR A 97 3.90 -27.51 1.09
C THR A 97 4.21 -27.89 -0.36
N SER A 98 3.98 -29.17 -0.75
CA SER A 98 4.19 -29.62 -2.12
C SER A 98 3.20 -29.00 -3.11
N GLY A 99 1.92 -28.87 -2.74
CA GLY A 99 0.92 -28.19 -3.54
C GLY A 99 1.20 -26.69 -3.66
N VAL A 100 1.65 -26.06 -2.58
CA VAL A 100 2.09 -24.65 -2.60
C VAL A 100 3.27 -24.47 -3.56
N ALA A 101 4.27 -25.35 -3.53
CA ALA A 101 5.41 -25.29 -4.47
C ALA A 101 4.97 -25.44 -5.93
N ALA A 102 4.08 -26.41 -6.21
CA ALA A 102 3.54 -26.63 -7.56
C ALA A 102 2.76 -25.41 -8.08
N ARG A 103 1.91 -24.81 -7.24
CA ARG A 103 1.14 -23.59 -7.58
C ARG A 103 2.04 -22.38 -7.85
N LEU A 104 3.06 -22.15 -7.00
CA LEU A 104 4.05 -21.09 -7.22
C LEU A 104 4.78 -21.25 -8.56
N THR A 105 5.23 -22.49 -8.86
CA THR A 105 5.90 -22.82 -10.12
C THR A 105 4.96 -22.59 -11.31
N ALA A 106 3.70 -22.98 -11.23
CA ALA A 106 2.69 -22.77 -12.27
C ALA A 106 2.44 -21.26 -12.53
N LEU A 107 2.52 -20.43 -11.49
CA LEU A 107 2.44 -18.98 -11.59
C LEU A 107 3.76 -18.33 -12.04
N GLY A 108 4.84 -19.12 -12.25
CA GLY A 108 6.15 -18.67 -12.72
C GLY A 108 7.03 -18.06 -11.63
N PHE A 109 6.80 -18.41 -10.36
CA PHE A 109 7.70 -18.06 -9.25
C PHE A 109 8.68 -19.20 -8.94
N ALA A 110 9.84 -18.83 -8.42
CA ALA A 110 10.76 -19.80 -7.86
C ALA A 110 10.12 -20.50 -6.64
N ALA A 111 10.25 -21.81 -6.57
CA ALA A 111 9.76 -22.59 -5.44
C ALA A 111 10.68 -23.75 -5.16
N GLU A 112 11.09 -23.89 -3.91
CA GLU A 112 11.97 -24.94 -3.42
C GLU A 112 11.34 -25.62 -2.20
N LEU A 113 11.18 -26.93 -2.27
CA LEU A 113 10.77 -27.72 -1.10
C LEU A 113 11.96 -27.91 -0.17
N ARG A 114 11.79 -27.46 1.08
CA ARG A 114 12.75 -27.59 2.16
C ARG A 114 12.16 -28.42 3.30
N THR A 115 12.98 -28.80 4.25
CA THR A 115 12.54 -29.58 5.42
C THR A 115 11.58 -28.80 6.33
N ASP A 116 11.65 -27.46 6.29
CA ASP A 116 10.86 -26.55 7.09
C ASP A 116 9.66 -25.93 6.31
N GLY A 117 9.53 -26.24 5.00
CA GLY A 117 8.41 -25.72 4.21
C GLY A 117 8.69 -25.52 2.73
N THR A 118 7.94 -24.62 2.10
CA THR A 118 8.16 -24.20 0.72
C THR A 118 8.79 -22.82 0.70
N PHE A 119 10.02 -22.74 0.23
CA PHE A 119 10.76 -21.48 0.10
C PHE A 119 10.56 -20.87 -1.28
N THR A 120 10.49 -19.55 -1.34
CA THR A 120 10.60 -18.75 -2.58
C THR A 120 11.62 -17.62 -2.41
N SER A 121 12.45 -17.41 -3.41
CA SER A 121 13.34 -16.25 -3.50
C SER A 121 12.67 -14.99 -4.07
N ASP A 122 11.43 -15.11 -4.52
CA ASP A 122 10.71 -14.04 -5.20
C ASP A 122 10.02 -13.05 -4.26
N ASP A 123 9.88 -13.40 -2.99
CA ASP A 123 9.32 -12.54 -1.96
C ASP A 123 10.44 -11.84 -1.19
N TRP A 124 10.37 -10.52 -1.17
CA TRP A 124 11.35 -9.62 -0.53
C TRP A 124 10.69 -8.80 0.55
N ARG A 125 11.45 -7.94 1.20
CA ARG A 125 10.93 -6.94 2.14
C ARG A 125 11.80 -5.68 2.16
N THR A 126 11.26 -4.66 2.80
CA THR A 126 11.97 -3.42 3.16
C THR A 126 11.68 -3.05 4.61
N ASP A 127 12.31 -1.98 5.12
CA ASP A 127 11.98 -1.40 6.41
C ASP A 127 11.01 -0.22 6.24
N PRO A 128 9.73 -0.37 6.65
CA PRO A 128 8.74 0.68 6.49
C PRO A 128 9.12 2.03 7.06
N GLN A 129 9.66 2.06 8.28
CA GLN A 129 9.98 3.30 8.96
C GLN A 129 11.13 4.04 8.28
N VAL A 130 12.17 3.30 7.91
CA VAL A 130 13.34 3.85 7.22
C VAL A 130 12.93 4.40 5.85
N VAL A 131 12.19 3.61 5.07
CA VAL A 131 11.79 4.01 3.71
C VAL A 131 10.87 5.23 3.73
N LEU A 132 9.85 5.26 4.60
CA LEU A 132 8.96 6.43 4.69
C LEU A 132 9.74 7.68 5.12
N SER A 133 10.68 7.55 6.05
CA SER A 133 11.54 8.66 6.49
C SER A 133 12.38 9.20 5.34
N ILE A 134 13.08 8.33 4.59
CA ILE A 134 13.92 8.74 3.45
C ILE A 134 13.07 9.40 2.38
N LEU A 135 11.96 8.78 1.96
CA LEU A 135 11.12 9.29 0.88
C LEU A 135 10.48 10.65 1.22
N SER A 136 10.20 10.93 2.51
CA SER A 136 9.66 12.22 2.94
C SER A 136 10.67 13.37 2.87
N THR A 137 11.96 13.07 2.68
CA THR A 137 13.07 14.04 2.64
C THR A 137 13.81 14.08 1.29
N VAL A 138 13.28 13.40 0.28
CA VAL A 138 13.83 13.43 -1.08
C VAL A 138 13.87 14.86 -1.63
N SER A 139 14.94 15.23 -2.28
CA SER A 139 15.07 16.55 -2.93
C SER A 139 13.89 16.81 -3.89
N GLY A 140 13.29 17.99 -3.79
CA GLY A 140 12.06 18.35 -4.52
C GLY A 140 10.76 17.96 -3.80
N VAL A 141 10.82 17.22 -2.68
CA VAL A 141 9.67 16.92 -1.82
C VAL A 141 9.69 17.82 -0.58
N THR A 142 8.59 18.49 -0.30
CA THR A 142 8.37 19.27 0.92
C THR A 142 7.26 18.61 1.74
N ALA A 143 7.55 18.16 2.94
CA ALA A 143 6.56 17.61 3.86
C ALA A 143 5.90 18.73 4.67
N VAL A 144 4.57 18.75 4.68
CA VAL A 144 3.74 19.66 5.47
C VAL A 144 2.87 18.86 6.42
N ARG A 145 2.99 19.13 7.71
CA ARG A 145 2.09 18.53 8.68
C ARG A 145 0.76 19.28 8.72
N GLY A 146 -0.32 18.60 8.37
CA GLY A 146 -1.67 19.16 8.35
C GLY A 146 -2.70 18.13 7.93
N GLU A 147 -3.94 18.35 8.36
CA GLU A 147 -5.08 17.53 7.97
C GLU A 147 -5.88 18.28 6.91
N VAL A 148 -5.96 17.69 5.72
CA VAL A 148 -6.78 18.24 4.63
C VAL A 148 -8.24 17.87 4.87
N GLN A 149 -9.10 18.89 4.92
CA GLN A 149 -10.55 18.70 5.06
C GLN A 149 -11.28 18.65 3.72
N ALA A 150 -10.88 19.49 2.77
CA ALA A 150 -11.57 19.60 1.50
C ALA A 150 -10.62 20.00 0.38
N ILE A 151 -10.99 19.66 -0.84
CA ILE A 151 -10.36 20.13 -2.07
C ILE A 151 -11.38 20.83 -2.95
N GLY A 152 -10.92 21.80 -3.72
CA GLY A 152 -11.75 22.53 -4.67
C GLY A 152 -10.98 22.89 -5.94
N PRO A 153 -11.66 22.98 -7.10
CA PRO A 153 -11.04 23.42 -8.35
C PRO A 153 -10.72 24.91 -8.31
N LEU A 154 -9.64 25.29 -8.99
CA LEU A 154 -9.29 26.64 -9.38
C LEU A 154 -9.34 26.75 -10.90
N GLU A 155 -9.18 27.99 -11.45
CA GLU A 155 -9.09 28.19 -12.89
C GLU A 155 -7.92 27.38 -13.49
N ASP A 156 -6.76 27.41 -12.82
CA ASP A 156 -5.55 26.67 -13.21
C ASP A 156 -5.09 25.70 -12.12
N GLY A 157 -5.88 24.65 -11.84
CA GLY A 157 -5.48 23.59 -10.89
C GLY A 157 -6.42 23.40 -9.72
N TRP A 158 -5.84 23.14 -8.54
CA TRP A 158 -6.57 22.70 -7.34
C TRP A 158 -6.13 23.46 -6.09
N GLN A 159 -7.09 23.74 -5.23
CA GLN A 159 -6.86 24.21 -3.86
C GLN A 159 -7.16 23.10 -2.87
N VAL A 160 -6.31 22.98 -1.85
CA VAL A 160 -6.60 22.20 -0.64
C VAL A 160 -6.87 23.15 0.52
N ARG A 161 -7.86 22.83 1.35
CA ARG A 161 -8.16 23.52 2.61
C ARG A 161 -7.89 22.56 3.76
N MET A 162 -7.04 22.98 4.69
CA MET A 162 -6.66 22.24 5.88
C MET A 162 -7.58 22.57 7.06
N GLN A 163 -7.53 21.75 8.10
CA GLN A 163 -8.34 21.90 9.32
C GLN A 163 -8.07 23.22 10.05
N ASP A 164 -6.87 23.77 9.98
CA ASP A 164 -6.50 25.06 10.55
C ASP A 164 -6.83 26.26 9.62
N GLU A 165 -7.73 26.05 8.65
CA GLU A 165 -8.20 27.01 7.64
C GLU A 165 -7.10 27.49 6.67
N LYS A 166 -5.88 27.02 6.77
CA LYS A 166 -4.84 27.30 5.76
C LYS A 166 -5.19 26.64 4.44
N THR A 167 -4.86 27.35 3.37
CA THR A 167 -5.03 26.87 2.01
C THR A 167 -3.71 26.78 1.27
N MET A 168 -3.60 25.80 0.39
CA MET A 168 -2.49 25.66 -0.56
C MET A 168 -3.06 25.36 -1.94
N ALA A 169 -2.33 25.71 -3.00
CA ALA A 169 -2.73 25.48 -4.38
C ALA A 169 -1.60 24.84 -5.17
N ALA A 170 -1.97 24.05 -6.18
CA ALA A 170 -1.05 23.44 -7.14
C ALA A 170 -1.77 23.17 -8.47
N GLY A 171 -1.01 23.06 -9.57
CA GLY A 171 -1.56 22.66 -10.86
C GLY A 171 -2.12 21.22 -10.85
N HIS A 172 -1.51 20.34 -10.05
CA HIS A 172 -1.91 18.95 -9.92
C HIS A 172 -2.14 18.55 -8.46
N LEU A 173 -3.09 17.66 -8.22
CA LEU A 173 -3.40 17.10 -6.92
C LEU A 173 -3.48 15.58 -7.00
N VAL A 174 -2.76 14.89 -6.11
CA VAL A 174 -2.80 13.42 -5.95
C VAL A 174 -3.43 13.09 -4.61
N ILE A 175 -4.52 12.34 -4.62
CA ILE A 175 -5.18 11.84 -3.41
C ILE A 175 -4.58 10.46 -3.08
N ALA A 176 -3.81 10.39 -1.99
CA ALA A 176 -3.17 9.19 -1.48
C ALA A 176 -3.51 8.94 0.02
N ALA A 177 -4.69 9.41 0.45
CA ALA A 177 -5.14 9.44 1.86
C ALA A 177 -5.52 8.05 2.42
N GLY A 178 -5.30 6.96 1.68
CA GLY A 178 -5.66 5.61 2.13
C GLY A 178 -7.15 5.48 2.46
N ALA A 179 -7.48 4.84 3.59
CA ALA A 179 -8.86 4.73 4.07
C ALA A 179 -9.46 6.10 4.49
N GLY A 180 -8.62 7.09 4.78
CA GLY A 180 -9.05 8.44 5.14
C GLY A 180 -9.72 9.22 4.00
N VAL A 181 -9.68 8.70 2.77
CA VAL A 181 -10.39 9.31 1.63
C VAL A 181 -11.90 9.47 1.87
N ALA A 182 -12.49 8.61 2.70
CA ALA A 182 -13.92 8.64 3.03
C ALA A 182 -14.35 9.90 3.81
N THR A 183 -13.43 10.57 4.51
CA THR A 183 -13.69 11.78 5.30
C THR A 183 -13.25 13.07 4.61
N LEU A 184 -12.63 12.95 3.44
CA LEU A 184 -12.14 14.09 2.68
C LEU A 184 -13.29 14.72 1.87
N GLY A 185 -13.45 16.05 1.99
CA GLY A 185 -14.41 16.82 1.18
C GLY A 185 -13.98 16.87 -0.28
N LEU A 186 -14.55 15.98 -1.08
CA LEU A 186 -14.25 15.79 -2.50
C LEU A 186 -15.39 16.28 -3.40
N PRO A 187 -15.10 16.67 -4.66
CA PRO A 187 -16.14 16.85 -5.66
C PRO A 187 -17.01 15.60 -5.81
N SER A 188 -18.30 15.77 -6.08
CA SER A 188 -19.28 14.65 -6.09
C SER A 188 -18.89 13.49 -7.02
N SER A 189 -18.33 13.79 -8.20
CA SER A 189 -17.86 12.77 -9.14
C SER A 189 -16.69 11.95 -8.59
N VAL A 190 -15.77 12.58 -7.85
CA VAL A 190 -14.63 11.93 -7.22
C VAL A 190 -15.08 11.14 -5.99
N SER A 191 -16.00 11.68 -5.19
CA SER A 191 -16.61 10.96 -4.07
C SER A 191 -17.28 9.66 -4.53
N ALA A 192 -18.03 9.70 -5.65
CA ALA A 192 -18.64 8.51 -6.23
C ALA A 192 -17.59 7.47 -6.67
N LEU A 193 -16.46 7.92 -7.22
CA LEU A 193 -15.37 7.05 -7.66
C LEU A 193 -14.64 6.40 -6.47
N THR A 194 -14.44 7.14 -5.38
CA THR A 194 -13.74 6.67 -4.19
C THR A 194 -14.64 5.95 -3.18
N ALA A 195 -15.96 5.98 -3.36
CA ALA A 195 -16.92 5.30 -2.48
C ALA A 195 -16.74 3.77 -2.42
N VAL A 196 -16.04 3.19 -3.40
CA VAL A 196 -15.70 1.75 -3.41
C VAL A 196 -14.59 1.40 -2.40
N VAL A 197 -13.90 2.39 -1.82
CA VAL A 197 -12.81 2.16 -0.88
C VAL A 197 -13.37 1.82 0.50
N ALA A 198 -13.24 0.57 0.90
CA ALA A 198 -13.65 0.08 2.21
C ALA A 198 -12.46 0.01 3.19
N PRO A 199 -12.64 0.35 4.47
CA PRO A 199 -11.62 0.22 5.48
C PRO A 199 -11.44 -1.25 5.89
N ILE A 200 -10.19 -1.64 6.15
CA ILE A 200 -9.85 -2.93 6.76
C ILE A 200 -8.83 -2.67 7.87
N ARG A 201 -9.27 -2.88 9.11
CA ARG A 201 -8.37 -2.80 10.26
C ARG A 201 -7.40 -3.97 10.25
N GLY A 202 -6.15 -3.72 10.61
CA GLY A 202 -5.13 -4.73 10.80
C GLY A 202 -4.28 -4.44 12.01
N GLN A 203 -4.13 -5.43 12.89
CA GLN A 203 -3.28 -5.38 14.05
C GLN A 203 -2.09 -6.30 13.86
N ILE A 204 -0.91 -5.87 14.33
CA ILE A 204 0.33 -6.63 14.39
C ILE A 204 0.93 -6.57 15.78
N GLY A 205 1.74 -7.56 16.12
CA GLY A 205 2.61 -7.57 17.28
C GLY A 205 4.07 -7.32 16.89
N PHE A 206 4.80 -6.52 17.68
CA PHE A 206 6.24 -6.38 17.57
C PHE A 206 6.91 -6.91 18.85
N ILE A 207 7.96 -7.70 18.67
CA ILE A 207 8.79 -8.29 19.73
C ILE A 207 10.22 -7.83 19.52
N ALA A 208 10.89 -7.34 20.57
CA ALA A 208 12.23 -6.75 20.53
C ALA A 208 13.35 -7.82 20.50
N ARG A 209 13.17 -8.87 19.70
CA ARG A 209 14.20 -9.88 19.41
C ARG A 209 13.93 -10.55 18.06
N SER A 210 14.95 -11.13 17.45
CA SER A 210 14.80 -11.91 16.21
C SER A 210 14.17 -13.28 16.50
N LEU A 211 13.21 -13.66 15.65
CA LEU A 211 12.63 -15.00 15.60
C LEU A 211 12.99 -15.74 14.30
N SER A 212 13.33 -15.00 13.25
CA SER A 212 13.68 -15.54 11.94
C SER A 212 14.59 -14.55 11.21
N ASP A 213 15.38 -15.01 10.27
CA ASP A 213 16.22 -14.21 9.37
C ASP A 213 15.52 -13.82 8.05
N HIS A 214 14.37 -14.43 7.77
CA HIS A 214 13.52 -14.15 6.61
C HIS A 214 12.03 -14.23 6.99
N ALA A 215 11.14 -13.86 6.07
CA ALA A 215 9.71 -13.94 6.32
C ALA A 215 9.22 -15.40 6.32
N VAL A 216 8.55 -15.82 7.39
CA VAL A 216 7.86 -17.11 7.50
C VAL A 216 6.36 -16.87 7.46
N ARG A 217 5.67 -17.53 6.54
CA ARG A 217 4.24 -17.38 6.29
C ARG A 217 3.48 -18.68 6.55
N GLY A 218 2.25 -18.55 6.98
CA GLY A 218 1.35 -19.66 7.22
C GLY A 218 -0.11 -19.26 7.00
N PRO A 219 -1.06 -20.17 7.25
CA PRO A 219 -2.48 -19.91 7.02
C PRO A 219 -3.07 -18.80 7.90
N HIS A 220 -2.41 -18.49 9.02
CA HIS A 220 -2.91 -17.52 9.99
C HIS A 220 -2.21 -16.15 9.93
N GLY A 221 -1.16 -16.02 9.09
CA GLY A 221 -0.40 -14.78 8.99
C GLY A 221 1.09 -15.01 8.69
N TYR A 222 1.94 -14.27 9.41
CA TYR A 222 3.39 -14.29 9.17
C TYR A 222 4.19 -13.90 10.41
N VAL A 223 5.45 -14.33 10.41
CA VAL A 223 6.55 -13.84 11.25
C VAL A 223 7.59 -13.23 10.31
N ALA A 224 7.96 -11.99 10.49
CA ALA A 224 8.90 -11.31 9.60
C ALA A 224 9.95 -10.52 10.39
N PRO A 225 11.23 -10.51 9.96
CA PRO A 225 12.25 -9.66 10.54
C PRO A 225 11.86 -8.18 10.45
N ALA A 226 12.25 -7.40 11.44
CA ALA A 226 12.12 -5.96 11.46
C ALA A 226 13.32 -5.33 12.18
N THR A 227 13.59 -4.06 11.95
CA THR A 227 14.65 -3.36 12.66
C THR A 227 14.42 -3.43 14.17
N GLY A 228 15.38 -3.99 14.88
CA GLY A 228 15.34 -4.17 16.33
C GLY A 228 14.47 -5.33 16.82
N GLY A 229 13.96 -6.22 15.93
CA GLY A 229 13.14 -7.34 16.38
C GLY A 229 12.39 -8.07 15.29
N THR A 230 11.18 -8.48 15.62
CA THR A 230 10.29 -9.28 14.77
C THR A 230 8.88 -8.70 14.78
N VAL A 231 8.26 -8.63 13.61
CA VAL A 231 6.83 -8.34 13.42
C VAL A 231 6.06 -9.64 13.20
N ILE A 232 4.95 -9.80 13.91
CA ILE A 232 4.02 -10.92 13.75
C ILE A 232 2.65 -10.37 13.34
N GLY A 233 2.13 -10.80 12.20
CA GLY A 233 0.92 -10.20 11.61
C GLY A 233 0.13 -11.19 10.77
N ALA A 234 -0.98 -10.77 10.32
CA ALA A 234 -1.74 -9.60 10.72
C ALA A 234 -3.23 -9.96 10.80
N THR A 235 -3.97 -9.29 11.65
CA THR A 235 -5.44 -9.40 11.59
C THR A 235 -6.00 -8.76 10.33
N MET A 236 -7.20 -9.17 9.95
CA MET A 236 -7.98 -8.63 8.82
C MET A 236 -9.43 -8.46 9.28
N GLU A 237 -9.81 -7.23 9.61
CA GLU A 237 -11.11 -6.89 10.18
C GLU A 237 -11.83 -5.89 9.24
N PRO A 238 -12.60 -6.40 8.25
CA PRO A 238 -13.29 -5.55 7.30
C PRO A 238 -14.33 -4.63 7.98
N GLY A 239 -14.43 -3.38 7.52
CA GLY A 239 -15.36 -2.39 8.02
C GLY A 239 -14.97 -1.74 9.35
N CYS A 240 -13.94 -2.25 10.04
CA CYS A 240 -13.48 -1.70 11.31
C CYS A 240 -12.47 -0.55 11.10
N THR A 241 -12.65 0.53 11.86
CA THR A 241 -11.79 1.73 11.82
C THR A 241 -11.18 2.09 13.18
N ASP A 242 -11.44 1.29 14.22
CA ASP A 242 -10.87 1.51 15.54
C ASP A 242 -9.36 1.27 15.54
N LEU A 243 -8.61 2.25 16.03
CA LEU A 243 -7.15 2.19 16.15
C LEU A 243 -6.67 1.64 17.51
N LYS A 244 -7.59 1.35 18.44
CA LYS A 244 -7.24 0.78 19.73
C LYS A 244 -6.82 -0.68 19.56
N PRO A 245 -5.61 -1.07 20.06
CA PRO A 245 -5.21 -2.48 20.04
C PRO A 245 -6.14 -3.35 20.89
N ASP A 246 -6.43 -4.56 20.39
CA ASP A 246 -7.05 -5.64 21.16
C ASP A 246 -5.97 -6.66 21.56
N GLU A 247 -5.66 -6.73 22.85
CA GLU A 247 -4.61 -7.60 23.35
C GLU A 247 -4.98 -9.07 23.22
N GLY A 248 -6.25 -9.45 23.42
CA GLY A 248 -6.74 -10.82 23.31
C GLY A 248 -6.55 -11.37 21.90
N THR A 249 -7.08 -10.64 20.91
CA THR A 249 -6.91 -10.94 19.48
C THR A 249 -5.44 -10.94 19.08
N GLY A 250 -4.65 -9.98 19.60
CA GLY A 250 -3.22 -9.90 19.34
C GLY A 250 -2.45 -11.11 19.88
N ARG A 251 -2.71 -11.55 21.11
CA ARG A 251 -2.10 -12.75 21.70
C ARG A 251 -2.45 -14.02 20.93
N ALA A 252 -3.71 -14.17 20.50
CA ALA A 252 -4.14 -15.28 19.66
C ALA A 252 -3.37 -15.31 18.32
N LEU A 253 -3.20 -14.13 17.67
CA LEU A 253 -2.43 -13.98 16.44
C LEU A 253 -0.96 -14.41 16.64
N VAL A 254 -0.31 -13.91 17.69
CA VAL A 254 1.09 -14.28 18.02
C VAL A 254 1.21 -15.77 18.24
N TYR A 255 0.33 -16.38 19.02
CA TYR A 255 0.35 -17.82 19.26
C TYR A 255 0.14 -18.63 17.97
N ALA A 256 -0.79 -18.23 17.11
CA ALA A 256 -1.09 -18.91 15.86
C ALA A 256 0.08 -18.89 14.86
N ASN A 257 0.96 -17.88 14.89
CA ASN A 257 2.05 -17.72 13.92
C ASN A 257 3.44 -18.05 14.49
N ALA A 258 3.68 -17.83 15.77
CA ALA A 258 4.98 -18.05 16.42
C ALA A 258 4.96 -19.20 17.46
N GLY A 259 3.78 -19.70 17.82
CA GLY A 259 3.63 -20.82 18.76
C GLY A 259 4.35 -20.59 20.07
N SER A 260 5.05 -21.62 20.55
CA SER A 260 5.84 -21.60 21.79
C SER A 260 7.14 -20.80 21.67
N ALA A 261 7.51 -20.32 20.47
CA ALA A 261 8.68 -19.45 20.30
C ALA A 261 8.47 -18.10 21.00
N VAL A 262 7.23 -17.71 21.31
CA VAL A 262 6.87 -16.51 22.07
C VAL A 262 6.14 -16.91 23.34
N SER A 263 6.75 -16.60 24.50
CA SER A 263 6.10 -16.83 25.79
C SER A 263 4.84 -15.99 25.96
N GLY A 264 3.82 -16.55 26.62
CA GLY A 264 2.59 -15.82 26.92
C GLY A 264 2.80 -14.57 27.79
N SER A 265 3.89 -14.52 28.56
CA SER A 265 4.30 -13.35 29.37
C SER A 265 5.27 -12.40 28.67
N GLU A 266 5.72 -12.72 27.45
CA GLU A 266 6.64 -11.86 26.69
C GLU A 266 5.99 -10.52 26.32
N ALA A 267 6.75 -9.44 26.45
CA ALA A 267 6.28 -8.11 26.08
C ALA A 267 6.09 -8.00 24.55
N VAL A 268 4.90 -7.64 24.13
CA VAL A 268 4.55 -7.40 22.73
C VAL A 268 4.05 -5.98 22.59
N THR A 269 4.64 -5.22 21.67
CA THR A 269 4.15 -3.89 21.29
C THR A 269 3.10 -4.05 20.19
N TRP A 270 1.87 -3.67 20.48
CA TRP A 270 0.77 -3.73 19.51
C TRP A 270 0.73 -2.49 18.63
N ARG A 271 0.53 -2.69 17.34
CA ARG A 271 0.36 -1.62 16.36
C ARG A 271 -0.87 -1.91 15.51
N VAL A 272 -1.65 -0.87 15.21
CA VAL A 272 -2.88 -0.96 14.43
C VAL A 272 -2.84 0.02 13.27
N GLY A 273 -3.29 -0.40 12.09
CA GLY A 273 -3.43 0.45 10.93
C GLY A 273 -4.70 0.13 10.15
N ILE A 274 -5.28 1.14 9.52
CA ILE A 274 -6.47 0.98 8.68
C ILE A 274 -6.06 1.01 7.21
N ARG A 275 -6.25 -0.12 6.54
CA ARG A 275 -6.01 -0.25 5.10
C ARG A 275 -7.23 0.21 4.33
N GLY A 276 -7.05 0.87 3.19
CA GLY A 276 -8.09 1.01 2.18
C GLY A 276 -8.07 -0.17 1.21
N ALA A 277 -9.23 -0.68 0.84
CA ALA A 277 -9.38 -1.78 -0.11
C ALA A 277 -10.53 -1.51 -1.09
N THR A 278 -10.34 -1.90 -2.33
CA THR A 278 -11.38 -1.97 -3.37
C THR A 278 -12.00 -3.36 -3.41
N PRO A 279 -13.15 -3.55 -4.05
CA PRO A 279 -13.80 -4.87 -4.18
C PRO A 279 -12.92 -5.93 -4.87
N ASP A 280 -12.16 -5.54 -5.89
CA ASP A 280 -11.23 -6.43 -6.62
C ASP A 280 -9.85 -6.56 -5.94
N GLY A 281 -9.61 -5.79 -4.88
CA GLY A 281 -8.35 -5.78 -4.12
C GLY A 281 -7.16 -5.12 -4.83
N LEU A 282 -7.34 -4.50 -6.01
CA LEU A 282 -6.35 -3.68 -6.70
C LEU A 282 -6.52 -2.19 -6.35
N PRO A 283 -5.43 -1.41 -6.26
CA PRO A 283 -5.53 0.02 -5.97
C PRO A 283 -6.25 0.81 -7.08
N LEU A 284 -6.68 2.02 -6.73
CA LEU A 284 -7.07 3.04 -7.68
C LEU A 284 -5.83 3.89 -7.98
N ALA A 285 -5.36 3.88 -9.23
CA ALA A 285 -4.22 4.70 -9.64
C ALA A 285 -4.44 5.29 -11.03
N GLY A 286 -4.29 6.61 -11.15
CA GLY A 286 -4.52 7.36 -12.38
C GLY A 286 -5.51 8.50 -12.22
N SER A 287 -6.20 8.86 -13.31
CA SER A 287 -7.12 9.99 -13.35
C SER A 287 -8.33 9.81 -12.43
N ALA A 288 -8.67 10.86 -11.68
CA ALA A 288 -9.92 10.94 -10.92
C ALA A 288 -11.12 11.43 -11.77
N GLY A 289 -10.97 11.51 -13.09
CA GLY A 289 -12.01 11.97 -14.00
C GLY A 289 -12.13 13.50 -14.12
N LEU A 290 -11.27 14.25 -13.43
CA LEU A 290 -11.18 15.71 -13.51
C LEU A 290 -9.76 16.13 -13.89
N PRO A 291 -9.56 17.18 -14.71
CA PRO A 291 -8.23 17.64 -15.11
C PRO A 291 -7.35 17.97 -13.89
N GLY A 292 -6.11 17.50 -13.89
CA GLY A 292 -5.14 17.77 -12.83
C GLY A 292 -5.41 17.02 -11.51
N LEU A 293 -6.39 16.12 -11.44
CA LEU A 293 -6.72 15.35 -10.22
C LEU A 293 -6.48 13.85 -10.42
N TRP A 294 -5.71 13.27 -9.50
CA TRP A 294 -5.19 11.91 -9.60
C TRP A 294 -5.42 11.12 -8.32
N LEU A 295 -5.51 9.80 -8.43
CA LEU A 295 -5.65 8.87 -7.30
C LEU A 295 -4.43 7.96 -7.18
N ALA A 296 -4.05 7.65 -5.94
CA ALA A 296 -3.12 6.60 -5.55
C ALA A 296 -3.61 5.96 -4.24
N LEU A 297 -4.65 5.13 -4.32
CA LEU A 297 -5.46 4.71 -3.16
C LEU A 297 -5.66 3.19 -3.07
N ALA A 298 -5.95 2.72 -1.87
CA ALA A 298 -6.58 1.44 -1.58
C ALA A 298 -5.81 0.18 -2.05
N PRO A 299 -4.51 0.03 -1.76
CA PRO A 299 -3.73 -1.15 -2.15
C PRO A 299 -4.02 -2.39 -1.28
N ARG A 300 -5.04 -2.36 -0.41
CA ARG A 300 -5.37 -3.43 0.53
C ARG A 300 -4.14 -3.81 1.38
N ARG A 301 -3.57 -5.01 1.20
CA ARG A 301 -2.36 -5.48 1.89
C ARG A 301 -1.07 -5.29 1.10
N ASN A 302 -1.16 -4.93 -0.19
CA ASN A 302 -0.05 -4.90 -1.14
C ASN A 302 0.58 -3.51 -1.33
N GLY A 303 0.39 -2.57 -0.39
CA GLY A 303 0.91 -1.20 -0.52
C GLY A 303 2.42 -1.15 -0.73
N TRP A 304 3.18 -1.91 0.03
CA TRP A 304 4.64 -1.97 -0.11
C TRP A 304 5.06 -2.63 -1.42
N LEU A 305 4.42 -3.72 -1.82
CA LEU A 305 4.70 -4.35 -3.11
C LEU A 305 4.45 -3.40 -4.28
N LEU A 306 3.32 -2.68 -4.26
CA LEU A 306 2.84 -1.88 -5.39
C LEU A 306 3.40 -0.45 -5.42
N GLY A 307 4.02 0.05 -4.34
CA GLY A 307 4.39 1.46 -4.18
C GLY A 307 5.11 2.08 -5.36
N PRO A 308 6.28 1.58 -5.79
CA PRO A 308 7.02 2.15 -6.93
C PRO A 308 6.26 2.08 -8.25
N LEU A 309 5.57 0.98 -8.53
CA LEU A 309 4.78 0.82 -9.77
C LEU A 309 3.62 1.84 -9.82
N ILE A 310 2.86 1.99 -8.74
CA ILE A 310 1.77 2.97 -8.65
C ILE A 310 2.34 4.39 -8.75
N GLY A 311 3.46 4.66 -8.08
CA GLY A 311 4.15 5.95 -8.19
C GLY A 311 4.52 6.30 -9.63
N ALA A 312 5.03 5.35 -10.39
CA ALA A 312 5.36 5.54 -11.81
C ALA A 312 4.12 5.79 -12.67
N ILE A 313 3.06 4.97 -12.49
CA ILE A 313 1.79 5.12 -13.25
C ILE A 313 1.16 6.51 -13.02
N VAL A 314 1.09 6.96 -11.76
CA VAL A 314 0.53 8.27 -11.46
C VAL A 314 1.43 9.40 -11.97
N ALA A 315 2.75 9.26 -11.88
CA ALA A 315 3.68 10.25 -12.41
C ALA A 315 3.62 10.35 -13.95
N ASP A 316 3.48 9.22 -14.65
CA ASP A 316 3.25 9.21 -16.11
C ASP A 316 1.95 9.94 -16.46
N ALA A 317 0.88 9.69 -15.70
CA ALA A 317 -0.41 10.35 -15.90
C ALA A 317 -0.34 11.86 -15.66
N VAL A 318 0.33 12.31 -14.57
CA VAL A 318 0.54 13.74 -14.25
C VAL A 318 1.26 14.46 -15.38
N GLN A 319 2.28 13.83 -15.98
CA GLN A 319 3.10 14.44 -17.03
C GLN A 319 2.59 14.18 -18.45
N GLY A 320 1.45 13.48 -18.61
CA GLY A 320 0.89 13.15 -19.93
C GLY A 320 1.73 12.16 -20.72
N HIS A 321 2.56 11.36 -20.05
CA HIS A 321 3.34 10.29 -20.68
C HIS A 321 2.46 9.09 -21.04
N PRO A 322 2.84 8.29 -22.06
CA PRO A 322 2.15 7.04 -22.38
C PRO A 322 2.12 6.10 -21.17
N GLN A 323 0.94 5.55 -20.89
CA GLN A 323 0.74 4.64 -19.77
C GLN A 323 1.30 3.25 -20.09
N GLY A 324 2.03 2.65 -19.17
CA GLY A 324 2.47 1.24 -19.25
C GLY A 324 1.28 0.28 -19.29
N SER A 325 1.50 -0.94 -19.78
CA SER A 325 0.46 -1.96 -19.95
C SER A 325 -0.26 -2.34 -18.63
N GLN A 326 0.39 -2.16 -17.49
CA GLN A 326 -0.19 -2.44 -16.18
C GLN A 326 -1.20 -1.39 -15.72
N ALA A 327 -1.16 -0.16 -16.24
CA ALA A 327 -1.96 0.97 -15.76
C ALA A 327 -3.48 0.70 -15.86
N ALA A 328 -3.90 0.00 -16.91
CA ALA A 328 -5.32 -0.33 -17.14
C ALA A 328 -5.94 -1.14 -15.99
N ALA A 329 -5.15 -2.01 -15.33
CA ALA A 329 -5.63 -2.80 -14.19
C ALA A 329 -5.93 -1.93 -12.95
N PHE A 330 -5.36 -0.74 -12.88
CA PHE A 330 -5.50 0.18 -11.75
C PHE A 330 -6.39 1.39 -12.06
N ASP A 331 -6.89 1.51 -13.30
CA ASP A 331 -7.72 2.64 -13.71
C ASP A 331 -8.91 2.81 -12.76
N PRO A 332 -9.06 3.97 -12.11
CA PRO A 332 -10.20 4.23 -11.25
C PRO A 332 -11.55 4.08 -11.96
N ALA A 333 -11.63 4.40 -13.25
CA ALA A 333 -12.86 4.32 -14.05
C ALA A 333 -13.42 2.88 -14.24
N ARG A 334 -12.63 1.83 -13.91
CA ARG A 334 -13.09 0.43 -14.04
C ARG A 334 -14.36 0.13 -13.24
N PHE A 335 -14.55 0.80 -12.10
CA PHE A 335 -15.76 0.65 -11.29
C PHE A 335 -16.97 1.45 -11.79
N LEU A 336 -16.77 2.47 -12.63
CA LEU A 336 -17.89 3.23 -13.22
C LEU A 336 -18.63 2.42 -14.28
N THR A 337 -17.94 1.58 -15.03
CA THR A 337 -18.51 0.69 -16.05
C THR A 337 -19.32 -0.44 -15.42
N GLU A 338 -18.86 -1.02 -14.33
CA GLU A 338 -19.60 -2.07 -13.60
C GLU A 338 -20.88 -1.52 -12.96
N GLY A 339 -20.85 -0.33 -12.38
CA GLY A 339 -22.03 0.34 -11.83
C GLY A 339 -23.10 0.63 -12.91
N ARG A 340 -22.71 1.03 -14.12
CA ARG A 340 -23.63 1.23 -15.26
C ARG A 340 -24.22 -0.08 -15.76
N GLN A 341 -23.45 -1.16 -15.81
CA GLN A 341 -23.95 -2.49 -16.21
C GLN A 341 -24.89 -3.09 -15.15
N ALA A 342 -24.60 -2.88 -13.85
CA ALA A 342 -25.46 -3.31 -12.76
C ALA A 342 -26.78 -2.52 -12.72
N ALA A 343 -26.75 -1.21 -12.98
CA ALA A 343 -27.95 -0.38 -13.11
C ALA A 343 -28.81 -0.80 -14.32
N ALA A 344 -28.20 -0.98 -15.49
CA ALA A 344 -28.91 -1.43 -16.70
C ALA A 344 -29.55 -2.83 -16.56
N ARG A 345 -28.96 -3.72 -15.74
CA ARG A 345 -29.56 -5.03 -15.45
C ARG A 345 -30.74 -4.95 -14.47
N ARG A 346 -30.78 -3.96 -13.58
CA ARG A 346 -31.91 -3.72 -12.65
C ARG A 346 -33.08 -3.05 -13.35
N ASP A 347 -32.82 -2.22 -14.36
CA ASP A 347 -33.87 -1.56 -15.14
C ASP A 347 -34.47 -2.50 -16.21
N ALA A 348 -33.87 -3.68 -16.45
CA ALA A 348 -34.31 -4.69 -17.38
C ALA A 348 -35.08 -5.87 -16.72
N THR A 349 -35.24 -5.84 -15.40
CA THR A 349 -36.05 -6.79 -14.61
C THR A 349 -37.24 -6.11 -13.97
#